data_58a3574566eb403ec5bc656e647d02ce
#
_entry.id   58a3574566eb403ec5bc656e647d02ce
#
_cell.length_a   1.000
_cell.length_b   1.000
_cell.length_c   1.000
_cell.angle_alpha   90.00
_cell.angle_beta   90.00
_cell.angle_gamma   90.00
#
_symmetry.space_group_name_H-M   'P 1'
#
loop_
_entity.id
_entity.type
_entity.pdbx_description
1 polymer ?
#
loop_
_entity_poly.entity_id
_entity_poly.type
_entity_poly.pdbx_seq_one_letter_code
_entity_poly.pdbx_strand_id
1 'polypeptide(L)'
;MKKIFKGLLITALAATMLAGCGSNTNNAGNTEGASDSGGAKSVKLKMFIAQPRLKEHYDKYIADFVAKEKAEKNIDLSVQLEMPTADNAAQILKTRLASNDAPDIFALHAINEIPSYYKAGYLEDLSDQPFVGKLLDSVKPSVTTTDGKVVAVPLETLSWGYLYNKQIFTELGLTPPTTITEMKAVIEKLKENNITPFVLSYKESWIPQLVLPLAAGALINTENSDFIERMNKDEGSFTEMKAMFDVFDLINANGTDKATEVGGDDGAAAFAAGKGAMWLQGPWYAETILKSNPDMEFGVAPLPINDNPEATLINLSASTSLAVSKSSKNKEVALDFINYVLDDQASNDFFQALKFNPIATVHTYESYPWVNDATAYVKEGKSYQDPAIPQSVKDEVGKGLQAYYAGQLSQDDVLKALDKAWKSYNKVNK
;
A
#
# COMPACT_ATOMS: atom_id res chain seq x y z
N MET A 1 -37.36 48.43 -11.20
CA MET A 1 -36.87 49.81 -10.89
C MET A 1 -35.35 49.70 -10.71
N LYS A 2 -34.61 50.16 -11.74
CA LYS A 2 -33.70 51.34 -11.77
C LYS A 2 -32.64 51.25 -10.66
N LYS A 3 -31.32 51.31 -10.85
CA LYS A 3 -30.38 51.93 -11.84
C LYS A 3 -28.99 51.36 -11.53
N ILE A 4 -28.14 50.86 -12.40
CA ILE A 4 -27.08 51.52 -13.16
C ILE A 4 -26.26 52.56 -12.33
N PHE A 5 -24.94 52.26 -12.14
CA PHE A 5 -23.91 53.25 -12.38
C PHE A 5 -22.58 52.59 -12.77
N LYS A 6 -22.08 53.08 -13.90
CA LYS A 6 -20.75 52.86 -14.48
C LYS A 6 -19.72 53.74 -13.78
N GLY A 7 -18.47 53.37 -13.79
CA GLY A 7 -17.36 54.27 -13.46
C GLY A 7 -16.06 53.67 -13.94
N LEU A 8 -15.69 54.06 -15.16
CA LEU A 8 -14.41 53.86 -15.83
C LEU A 8 -13.44 54.92 -15.34
N LEU A 9 -12.22 54.63 -14.98
CA LEU A 9 -11.09 55.59 -15.09
C LEU A 9 -9.79 54.82 -15.45
N ILE A 10 -9.33 55.18 -16.62
CA ILE A 10 -8.02 54.92 -17.21
C ILE A 10 -7.07 56.04 -16.78
N THR A 11 -5.85 55.75 -16.34
CA THR A 11 -4.73 56.63 -16.60
C THR A 11 -3.43 55.87 -16.72
N ALA A 12 -2.70 56.22 -17.76
CA ALA A 12 -1.51 55.61 -18.31
C ALA A 12 -0.23 56.39 -17.89
N LEU A 13 0.90 55.78 -18.25
CA LEU A 13 2.23 56.34 -18.59
C LEU A 13 3.17 56.77 -17.44
N ALA A 14 4.35 56.15 -17.33
CA ALA A 14 5.55 56.74 -18.00
C ALA A 14 6.74 55.81 -17.92
N ALA A 15 7.34 55.56 -19.06
CA ALA A 15 8.64 54.94 -19.26
C ALA A 15 9.76 55.95 -19.02
N THR A 16 10.88 55.52 -18.43
CA THR A 16 12.18 56.21 -18.60
C THR A 16 13.26 55.18 -18.86
N MET A 17 13.72 55.22 -20.11
CA MET A 17 15.01 54.66 -20.53
C MET A 17 16.12 55.68 -20.14
N LEU A 18 17.24 55.14 -19.65
CA LEU A 18 18.54 55.80 -19.84
C LEU A 18 19.58 54.79 -20.24
N ALA A 19 20.03 54.96 -21.46
CA ALA A 19 21.19 54.31 -22.04
C ALA A 19 22.44 55.03 -21.59
N GLY A 20 23.52 54.31 -21.35
CA GLY A 20 24.85 54.87 -21.16
C GLY A 20 25.87 53.91 -21.80
N CYS A 21 26.27 54.26 -23.00
CA CYS A 21 27.44 53.67 -23.70
C CYS A 21 28.74 54.26 -23.15
N GLY A 22 29.77 53.47 -23.04
CA GLY A 22 31.12 53.89 -22.83
C GLY A 22 32.12 52.79 -23.20
N SER A 23 32.86 53.01 -24.26
CA SER A 23 33.68 52.09 -25.05
C SER A 23 35.09 51.89 -24.51
N ASN A 24 35.60 50.67 -24.77
CA ASN A 24 36.92 50.33 -25.37
C ASN A 24 38.20 50.43 -24.51
N THR A 25 38.94 49.35 -24.30
CA THR A 25 40.12 48.94 -25.13
C THR A 25 40.82 47.72 -24.53
N ASN A 26 41.32 46.89 -25.43
CA ASN A 26 42.18 45.73 -25.31
C ASN A 26 43.24 45.72 -24.17
N ASN A 27 43.42 44.56 -23.52
CA ASN A 27 44.71 43.88 -23.68
C ASN A 27 44.64 42.40 -23.18
N ALA A 28 45.37 41.56 -23.88
CA ALA A 28 45.55 40.15 -23.64
C ALA A 28 46.37 39.88 -22.35
N GLY A 29 45.96 38.84 -21.64
CA GLY A 29 46.74 38.31 -20.50
C GLY A 29 46.08 37.03 -20.04
N ASN A 30 46.66 35.93 -20.48
CA ASN A 30 46.36 34.55 -20.07
C ASN A 30 46.61 34.39 -18.57
N THR A 31 45.61 33.88 -17.82
CA THR A 31 45.84 33.05 -16.63
C THR A 31 44.61 32.19 -16.38
N GLU A 32 44.86 30.90 -16.47
CA GLU A 32 44.00 29.84 -15.96
C GLU A 32 43.70 30.03 -14.48
N GLY A 33 42.45 29.84 -14.13
CA GLY A 33 42.00 29.87 -12.73
C GLY A 33 40.51 30.00 -12.67
N ALA A 34 39.76 29.12 -13.36
CA ALA A 34 38.39 28.87 -13.00
C ALA A 34 38.39 28.13 -11.68
N SER A 35 38.40 28.88 -10.57
CA SER A 35 37.93 28.33 -9.31
C SER A 35 36.45 28.04 -9.49
N ASP A 36 36.15 26.77 -9.75
CA ASP A 36 34.84 26.20 -9.57
C ASP A 36 34.46 26.41 -8.09
N SER A 37 33.83 27.53 -7.82
CA SER A 37 33.21 27.75 -6.51
C SER A 37 32.04 26.77 -6.46
N GLY A 38 32.31 25.58 -5.92
CA GLY A 38 31.37 24.48 -5.75
C GLY A 38 30.15 24.89 -4.93
N GLY A 39 29.24 25.61 -5.58
CA GLY A 39 27.90 25.85 -5.05
C GLY A 39 27.17 24.51 -4.92
N ALA A 40 26.49 24.30 -3.80
CA ALA A 40 25.71 23.09 -3.60
C ALA A 40 24.71 22.89 -4.75
N LYS A 41 24.66 21.69 -5.32
CA LYS A 41 23.66 21.32 -6.33
C LYS A 41 22.29 21.31 -5.68
N SER A 42 21.35 22.13 -6.13
CA SER A 42 19.98 22.13 -5.59
C SER A 42 19.11 21.14 -6.36
N VAL A 43 18.45 20.23 -5.61
CA VAL A 43 17.57 19.20 -6.16
C VAL A 43 16.22 19.22 -5.44
N LYS A 44 15.13 19.11 -6.20
CA LYS A 44 13.77 18.91 -5.65
C LYS A 44 13.27 17.53 -6.06
N LEU A 45 13.19 16.60 -5.11
CA LEU A 45 12.69 15.24 -5.28
C LEU A 45 11.20 15.19 -4.97
N LYS A 46 10.41 14.59 -5.85
CA LYS A 46 8.96 14.37 -5.64
C LYS A 46 8.72 12.92 -5.26
N MET A 47 8.06 12.70 -4.13
CA MET A 47 7.67 11.37 -3.65
C MET A 47 6.16 11.26 -3.49
N PHE A 48 5.58 10.10 -3.87
CA PHE A 48 4.16 9.82 -3.79
C PHE A 48 3.94 8.48 -3.09
N ILE A 49 3.45 8.50 -1.85
CA ILE A 49 3.33 7.33 -0.98
C ILE A 49 1.95 7.34 -0.30
N ALA A 50 1.05 6.42 -0.67
CA ALA A 50 -0.33 6.39 -0.18
C ALA A 50 -0.46 5.74 1.21
N GLN A 51 0.33 6.19 2.18
CA GLN A 51 0.33 5.70 3.57
C GLN A 51 0.31 6.87 4.58
N PRO A 52 -0.72 7.73 4.60
CA PRO A 52 -0.74 8.95 5.41
C PRO A 52 -0.57 8.70 6.91
N ARG A 53 -0.99 7.53 7.43
CA ARG A 53 -0.81 7.14 8.84
C ARG A 53 0.67 7.05 9.27
N LEU A 54 1.57 6.79 8.32
CA LEU A 54 3.01 6.62 8.57
C LEU A 54 3.82 7.89 8.31
N LYS A 55 3.14 9.04 8.11
CA LYS A 55 3.78 10.29 7.70
C LYS A 55 4.92 10.72 8.62
N GLU A 56 4.73 10.64 9.93
CA GLU A 56 5.76 11.04 10.91
C GLU A 56 7.06 10.25 10.75
N HIS A 57 6.95 8.95 10.48
CA HIS A 57 8.11 8.08 10.27
C HIS A 57 8.82 8.40 8.95
N TYR A 58 8.05 8.61 7.88
CA TYR A 58 8.62 9.02 6.58
C TYR A 58 9.27 10.41 6.66
N ASP A 59 8.64 11.39 7.32
CA ASP A 59 9.20 12.74 7.47
C ASP A 59 10.56 12.69 8.17
N LYS A 60 10.67 11.92 9.27
CA LYS A 60 11.94 11.74 9.99
C LYS A 60 12.98 11.05 9.10
N TYR A 61 12.62 9.93 8.47
CA TYR A 61 13.55 9.16 7.64
C TYR A 61 14.06 9.96 6.43
N ILE A 62 13.19 10.75 5.81
CA ILE A 62 13.54 11.66 4.71
C ILE A 62 14.46 12.78 5.21
N ALA A 63 14.21 13.33 6.40
CA ALA A 63 15.08 14.36 6.96
C ALA A 63 16.51 13.83 7.21
N ASP A 64 16.63 12.61 7.69
CA ASP A 64 17.93 11.94 7.89
C ASP A 64 18.66 11.72 6.54
N PHE A 65 17.92 11.30 5.49
CA PHE A 65 18.45 11.19 4.14
C PHE A 65 18.89 12.53 3.55
N VAL A 66 18.12 13.59 3.71
CA VAL A 66 18.47 14.95 3.27
C VAL A 66 19.76 15.42 3.93
N ALA A 67 19.91 15.17 5.25
CA ALA A 67 21.12 15.51 5.98
C ALA A 67 22.35 14.72 5.45
N LYS A 68 22.17 13.43 5.13
CA LYS A 68 23.21 12.57 4.54
C LYS A 68 23.65 13.11 3.16
N GLU A 69 22.72 13.40 2.27
CA GLU A 69 23.02 13.92 0.92
C GLU A 69 23.77 15.28 0.99
N LYS A 70 23.40 16.12 1.97
CA LYS A 70 24.13 17.37 2.20
C LYS A 70 25.55 17.14 2.68
N ALA A 71 25.73 16.24 3.65
CA ALA A 71 27.04 15.98 4.25
C ALA A 71 28.00 15.26 3.29
N GLU A 72 27.52 14.28 2.52
CA GLU A 72 28.37 13.40 1.72
C GLU A 72 28.57 13.92 0.29
N LYS A 73 27.53 14.56 -0.30
CA LYS A 73 27.53 14.96 -1.71
C LYS A 73 27.39 16.47 -1.94
N ASN A 74 27.25 17.25 -0.86
CA ASN A 74 26.96 18.69 -0.92
C ASN A 74 25.72 19.04 -1.79
N ILE A 75 24.68 18.19 -1.70
CA ILE A 75 23.40 18.42 -2.38
C ILE A 75 22.45 19.15 -1.44
N ASP A 76 21.89 20.28 -1.89
CA ASP A 76 20.77 20.97 -1.23
C ASP A 76 19.47 20.32 -1.70
N LEU A 77 19.09 19.23 -1.02
CA LEU A 77 17.92 18.43 -1.35
C LEU A 77 16.67 18.94 -0.63
N SER A 78 15.61 19.18 -1.38
CA SER A 78 14.25 19.35 -0.87
C SER A 78 13.37 18.19 -1.34
N VAL A 79 12.59 17.59 -0.43
CA VAL A 79 11.70 16.48 -0.75
C VAL A 79 10.24 16.95 -0.62
N GLN A 80 9.49 16.80 -1.70
CA GLN A 80 8.04 16.99 -1.71
C GLN A 80 7.37 15.63 -1.54
N LEU A 81 6.99 15.30 -0.30
CA LEU A 81 6.27 14.07 0.01
C LEU A 81 4.75 14.30 -0.08
N GLU A 82 4.09 13.57 -0.96
CA GLU A 82 2.63 13.53 -1.09
C GLU A 82 2.11 12.19 -0.57
N MET A 83 1.15 12.23 0.35
CA MET A 83 0.59 11.05 0.98
C MET A 83 -0.95 11.07 0.92
N PRO A 84 -1.54 10.83 -0.26
CA PRO A 84 -2.99 10.75 -0.39
C PRO A 84 -3.55 9.51 0.31
N THR A 85 -4.86 9.50 0.53
CA THR A 85 -5.58 8.31 0.96
C THR A 85 -5.57 7.24 -0.13
N ALA A 86 -5.60 5.97 0.26
CA ALA A 86 -5.50 4.84 -0.67
C ALA A 86 -6.58 4.85 -1.76
N ASP A 87 -7.82 5.24 -1.43
CA ASP A 87 -8.97 5.22 -2.35
C ASP A 87 -8.77 6.01 -3.65
N ASN A 88 -7.95 7.06 -3.63
CA ASN A 88 -7.72 7.92 -4.79
C ASN A 88 -6.29 7.82 -5.34
N ALA A 89 -5.39 7.17 -4.62
CA ALA A 89 -3.97 7.18 -4.91
C ALA A 89 -3.63 6.60 -6.29
N ALA A 90 -4.17 5.43 -6.61
CA ALA A 90 -3.89 4.75 -7.87
C ALA A 90 -4.31 5.58 -9.10
N GLN A 91 -5.47 6.25 -9.05
CA GLN A 91 -5.94 7.10 -10.14
C GLN A 91 -5.09 8.36 -10.30
N ILE A 92 -4.73 8.99 -9.18
CA ILE A 92 -3.87 10.18 -9.17
C ILE A 92 -2.50 9.82 -9.75
N LEU A 93 -1.89 8.73 -9.26
CA LEU A 93 -0.56 8.28 -9.70
C LEU A 93 -0.55 7.96 -11.20
N LYS A 94 -1.53 7.19 -11.70
CA LYS A 94 -1.64 6.88 -13.14
C LYS A 94 -1.73 8.14 -14.00
N THR A 95 -2.54 9.11 -13.59
CA THR A 95 -2.70 10.39 -14.28
C THR A 95 -1.38 11.16 -14.34
N ARG A 96 -0.63 11.19 -13.23
CA ARG A 96 0.65 11.90 -13.14
C ARG A 96 1.76 11.20 -13.92
N LEU A 97 1.82 9.86 -13.88
CA LEU A 97 2.79 9.07 -14.67
C LEU A 97 2.56 9.21 -16.17
N ALA A 98 1.31 9.35 -16.60
CA ALA A 98 0.97 9.58 -18.01
C ALA A 98 1.19 11.04 -18.47
N SER A 99 1.52 11.95 -17.57
CA SER A 99 1.78 13.37 -17.82
C SER A 99 3.22 13.74 -17.49
N ASN A 100 3.63 14.99 -17.79
CA ASN A 100 4.96 15.50 -17.43
C ASN A 100 5.11 15.84 -15.93
N ASP A 101 4.16 15.43 -15.08
CA ASP A 101 4.16 15.66 -13.63
C ASP A 101 4.38 14.37 -12.81
N ALA A 102 5.03 13.37 -13.39
CA ALA A 102 5.38 12.13 -12.69
C ALA A 102 6.18 12.42 -11.41
N PRO A 103 5.90 11.73 -10.28
CA PRO A 103 6.80 11.74 -9.14
C PRO A 103 8.11 11.04 -9.49
N ASP A 104 9.20 11.38 -8.81
CA ASP A 104 10.49 10.73 -9.00
C ASP A 104 10.49 9.33 -8.38
N ILE A 105 9.89 9.21 -7.17
CA ILE A 105 9.72 7.97 -6.43
C ILE A 105 8.24 7.82 -6.09
N PHE A 106 7.72 6.60 -6.19
CA PHE A 106 6.34 6.31 -5.81
C PHE A 106 6.18 4.91 -5.24
N ALA A 107 5.23 4.80 -4.31
CA ALA A 107 4.82 3.51 -3.76
C ALA A 107 3.80 2.85 -4.68
N LEU A 108 3.90 1.51 -4.77
CA LEU A 108 2.94 0.66 -5.48
C LEU A 108 2.85 -0.72 -4.83
N HIS A 109 1.75 -1.42 -5.11
CA HIS A 109 1.56 -2.78 -4.65
C HIS A 109 2.29 -3.74 -5.59
N ALA A 110 3.26 -4.50 -5.06
CA ALA A 110 4.15 -5.31 -5.88
C ALA A 110 3.38 -6.27 -6.80
N ILE A 111 2.52 -7.12 -6.26
CA ILE A 111 1.84 -8.18 -7.02
C ILE A 111 0.82 -7.60 -8.01
N ASN A 112 0.06 -6.60 -7.60
CA ASN A 112 -1.10 -6.12 -8.37
C ASN A 112 -0.76 -5.01 -9.37
N GLU A 113 0.30 -4.24 -9.13
CA GLU A 113 0.59 -3.03 -9.91
C GLU A 113 1.89 -3.11 -10.70
N ILE A 114 2.96 -3.75 -10.19
CA ILE A 114 4.24 -3.85 -10.92
C ILE A 114 4.04 -4.36 -12.35
N PRO A 115 3.27 -5.42 -12.63
CA PRO A 115 3.16 -5.93 -14.01
C PRO A 115 2.59 -4.91 -14.98
N SER A 116 1.54 -4.19 -14.57
CA SER A 116 0.87 -3.18 -15.41
C SER A 116 1.72 -1.91 -15.60
N TYR A 117 2.37 -1.45 -14.55
CA TYR A 117 3.22 -0.25 -14.59
C TYR A 117 4.53 -0.51 -15.36
N TYR A 118 5.09 -1.72 -15.23
CA TYR A 118 6.24 -2.13 -16.02
C TYR A 118 5.91 -2.22 -17.51
N LYS A 119 4.80 -2.89 -17.86
CA LYS A 119 4.30 -2.95 -19.25
C LYS A 119 4.06 -1.56 -19.84
N ALA A 120 3.56 -0.62 -19.04
CA ALA A 120 3.36 0.78 -19.46
C ALA A 120 4.66 1.59 -19.59
N GLY A 121 5.80 1.02 -19.18
CA GLY A 121 7.12 1.67 -19.30
C GLY A 121 7.37 2.75 -18.25
N TYR A 122 6.69 2.74 -17.11
CA TYR A 122 6.84 3.74 -16.06
C TYR A 122 7.98 3.46 -15.08
N LEU A 123 8.42 2.19 -14.96
CA LEU A 123 9.36 1.76 -13.94
C LEU A 123 10.80 1.77 -14.47
N GLU A 124 11.73 2.25 -13.65
CA GLU A 124 13.18 2.15 -13.90
C GLU A 124 13.66 0.73 -13.58
N ASP A 125 14.67 0.27 -14.30
CA ASP A 125 15.38 -0.98 -14.01
C ASP A 125 16.38 -0.75 -12.88
N LEU A 126 16.18 -1.43 -11.77
CA LEU A 126 16.97 -1.32 -10.55
C LEU A 126 17.88 -2.55 -10.32
N SER A 127 18.00 -3.44 -11.30
CA SER A 127 18.67 -4.74 -11.15
C SER A 127 20.13 -4.62 -10.71
N ASP A 128 20.82 -3.54 -11.13
CA ASP A 128 22.22 -3.28 -10.80
C ASP A 128 22.42 -2.47 -9.52
N GLN A 129 21.33 -2.15 -8.79
CA GLN A 129 21.44 -1.34 -7.58
C GLN A 129 21.94 -2.15 -6.38
N PRO A 130 22.78 -1.56 -5.50
CA PRO A 130 23.38 -2.24 -4.35
C PRO A 130 22.37 -2.92 -3.42
N PHE A 131 21.17 -2.35 -3.21
CA PHE A 131 20.16 -2.91 -2.35
C PHE A 131 19.69 -4.31 -2.79
N VAL A 132 19.77 -4.63 -4.09
CA VAL A 132 19.29 -5.92 -4.65
C VAL A 132 20.04 -7.11 -4.04
N GLY A 133 21.33 -6.94 -3.78
CA GLY A 133 22.16 -7.95 -3.12
C GLY A 133 21.89 -8.11 -1.61
N LYS A 134 21.14 -7.18 -1.01
CA LYS A 134 20.76 -7.22 0.41
C LYS A 134 19.40 -7.87 0.64
N LEU A 135 18.54 -7.99 -0.39
CA LEU A 135 17.21 -8.60 -0.29
C LEU A 135 17.31 -10.09 0.08
N LEU A 136 16.39 -10.54 0.94
CA LEU A 136 16.21 -11.97 1.17
C LEU A 136 15.71 -12.67 -0.10
N ASP A 137 16.18 -13.89 -0.36
CA ASP A 137 15.81 -14.68 -1.55
C ASP A 137 14.29 -14.92 -1.66
N SER A 138 13.60 -15.02 -0.52
CA SER A 138 12.14 -15.19 -0.47
C SER A 138 11.37 -13.91 -0.84
N VAL A 139 12.00 -12.76 -0.77
CA VAL A 139 11.37 -11.44 -1.00
C VAL A 139 11.62 -10.92 -2.41
N LYS A 140 12.81 -11.11 -2.95
CA LYS A 140 13.26 -10.63 -4.25
C LYS A 140 12.28 -10.94 -5.41
N PRO A 141 11.67 -12.13 -5.51
CA PRO A 141 10.71 -12.42 -6.58
C PRO A 141 9.51 -11.48 -6.63
N SER A 142 9.07 -10.92 -5.49
CA SER A 142 7.91 -10.03 -5.43
C SER A 142 8.07 -8.72 -6.20
N VAL A 143 9.31 -8.28 -6.41
CA VAL A 143 9.66 -7.05 -7.13
C VAL A 143 10.44 -7.31 -8.42
N THR A 144 10.47 -8.58 -8.86
CA THR A 144 11.14 -9.01 -10.08
C THR A 144 10.10 -9.26 -11.17
N THR A 145 10.31 -8.66 -12.33
CA THR A 145 9.44 -8.83 -13.50
C THR A 145 9.64 -10.19 -14.17
N THR A 146 8.76 -10.57 -15.08
CA THR A 146 8.82 -11.84 -15.82
C THR A 146 10.06 -11.97 -16.69
N ASP A 147 10.68 -10.87 -17.11
CA ASP A 147 11.95 -10.85 -17.85
C ASP A 147 13.17 -10.67 -16.92
N GLY A 148 13.00 -10.87 -15.62
CA GLY A 148 14.07 -10.97 -14.63
C GLY A 148 14.62 -9.64 -14.10
N LYS A 149 13.95 -8.51 -14.35
CA LYS A 149 14.39 -7.20 -13.86
C LYS A 149 13.81 -6.88 -12.50
N VAL A 150 14.65 -6.39 -11.57
CA VAL A 150 14.19 -5.79 -10.32
C VAL A 150 13.77 -4.35 -10.59
N VAL A 151 12.56 -3.96 -10.21
CA VAL A 151 11.97 -2.65 -10.56
C VAL A 151 11.46 -1.84 -9.37
N ALA A 152 11.61 -2.38 -8.17
CA ALA A 152 11.24 -1.69 -6.93
C ALA A 152 12.05 -2.22 -5.74
N VAL A 153 12.14 -1.45 -4.66
CA VAL A 153 12.58 -1.93 -3.34
C VAL A 153 11.32 -2.25 -2.52
N PRO A 154 11.15 -3.49 -2.05
CA PRO A 154 10.01 -3.84 -1.21
C PRO A 154 10.18 -3.21 0.18
N LEU A 155 9.07 -2.83 0.82
CA LEU A 155 9.04 -2.38 2.21
C LEU A 155 8.35 -3.41 3.12
N GLU A 156 7.30 -4.05 2.60
CA GLU A 156 6.51 -5.01 3.39
C GLU A 156 6.33 -6.33 2.65
N THR A 157 6.64 -7.40 3.36
CA THR A 157 6.12 -8.73 3.05
C THR A 157 5.20 -9.15 4.19
N LEU A 158 4.03 -9.61 3.85
CA LEU A 158 2.96 -9.86 4.80
C LEU A 158 2.42 -11.27 4.65
N SER A 159 2.18 -11.89 5.79
CA SER A 159 1.27 -13.02 5.91
C SER A 159 0.04 -12.54 6.65
N TRP A 160 -1.15 -12.64 6.06
CA TRP A 160 -2.34 -12.03 6.64
C TRP A 160 -3.63 -12.82 6.37
N GLY A 161 -4.65 -12.53 7.15
CA GLY A 161 -5.98 -13.09 7.08
C GLY A 161 -6.92 -12.21 7.90
N TYR A 162 -7.08 -12.51 9.20
CA TYR A 162 -7.71 -11.58 10.13
C TYR A 162 -6.87 -11.47 11.42
N LEU A 163 -7.01 -10.36 12.13
CA LEU A 163 -6.41 -10.15 13.44
C LEU A 163 -7.36 -10.65 14.53
N TYR A 164 -6.82 -11.24 15.58
CA TYR A 164 -7.58 -11.65 16.77
C TYR A 164 -6.86 -11.24 18.04
N ASN A 165 -7.64 -10.90 19.08
CA ASN A 165 -7.14 -10.57 20.41
C ASN A 165 -6.78 -11.86 21.17
N LYS A 166 -5.47 -12.11 21.38
CA LYS A 166 -4.97 -13.32 22.02
C LYS A 166 -5.43 -13.46 23.48
N GLN A 167 -5.54 -12.34 24.20
CA GLN A 167 -5.99 -12.36 25.58
C GLN A 167 -7.45 -12.86 25.66
N ILE A 168 -8.36 -12.28 24.87
CA ILE A 168 -9.77 -12.71 24.81
C ILE A 168 -9.89 -14.19 24.45
N PHE A 169 -9.13 -14.62 23.42
CA PHE A 169 -9.16 -16.02 23.00
C PHE A 169 -8.66 -16.96 24.09
N THR A 170 -7.57 -16.60 24.76
CA THR A 170 -7.01 -17.39 25.87
C THR A 170 -7.98 -17.48 27.06
N GLU A 171 -8.55 -16.36 27.47
CA GLU A 171 -9.51 -16.29 28.59
C GLU A 171 -10.76 -17.15 28.36
N LEU A 172 -11.21 -17.26 27.12
CA LEU A 172 -12.39 -18.04 26.73
C LEU A 172 -12.07 -19.46 26.26
N GLY A 173 -10.78 -19.85 26.22
CA GLY A 173 -10.33 -21.14 25.71
C GLY A 173 -10.60 -21.35 24.25
N LEU A 174 -10.56 -20.25 23.45
CA LEU A 174 -10.76 -20.24 22.00
C LEU A 174 -9.43 -20.44 21.26
N THR A 175 -9.54 -21.04 20.09
CA THR A 175 -8.46 -21.11 19.08
C THR A 175 -8.96 -20.54 17.75
N PRO A 176 -8.09 -20.03 16.88
CA PRO A 176 -8.48 -19.61 15.53
C PRO A 176 -9.19 -20.75 14.79
N PRO A 177 -10.41 -20.53 14.28
CA PRO A 177 -11.19 -21.56 13.58
C PRO A 177 -10.61 -21.89 12.21
N THR A 178 -10.78 -23.14 11.79
CA THR A 178 -10.35 -23.65 10.48
C THR A 178 -11.51 -23.89 9.53
N THR A 179 -12.75 -23.77 10.01
CA THR A 179 -13.97 -23.91 9.20
C THR A 179 -14.96 -22.81 9.54
N ILE A 180 -15.93 -22.56 8.64
CA ILE A 180 -16.98 -21.57 8.86
C ILE A 180 -17.91 -22.00 10.02
N THR A 181 -18.11 -23.31 10.20
CA THR A 181 -18.85 -23.87 11.34
C THR A 181 -18.14 -23.57 12.65
N GLU A 182 -16.83 -23.74 12.73
CA GLU A 182 -16.03 -23.39 13.92
C GLU A 182 -16.05 -21.87 14.16
N MET A 183 -15.96 -21.04 13.09
CA MET A 183 -16.07 -19.58 13.20
C MET A 183 -17.41 -19.17 13.82
N LYS A 184 -18.52 -19.79 13.43
CA LYS A 184 -19.83 -19.55 14.03
C LYS A 184 -19.84 -19.92 15.52
N ALA A 185 -19.18 -21.01 15.91
CA ALA A 185 -19.06 -21.41 17.32
C ALA A 185 -18.23 -20.39 18.12
N VAL A 186 -17.12 -19.89 17.58
CA VAL A 186 -16.32 -18.81 18.17
C VAL A 186 -17.17 -17.55 18.37
N ILE A 187 -17.93 -17.14 17.35
CA ILE A 187 -18.84 -15.99 17.39
C ILE A 187 -19.86 -16.13 18.52
N GLU A 188 -20.55 -17.27 18.62
CA GLU A 188 -21.54 -17.50 19.67
C GLU A 188 -20.90 -17.49 21.07
N LYS A 189 -19.71 -18.08 21.22
CA LYS A 189 -18.99 -18.06 22.49
C LYS A 189 -18.59 -16.64 22.94
N LEU A 190 -18.18 -15.79 22.00
CA LEU A 190 -17.90 -14.37 22.27
C LEU A 190 -19.17 -13.63 22.71
N LYS A 191 -20.28 -13.83 22.00
CA LYS A 191 -21.59 -13.21 22.33
C LYS A 191 -22.13 -13.63 23.68
N GLU A 192 -22.01 -14.93 24.05
CA GLU A 192 -22.37 -15.44 25.36
C GLU A 192 -21.62 -14.73 26.52
N ASN A 193 -20.41 -14.19 26.19
CA ASN A 193 -19.59 -13.44 27.16
C ASN A 193 -19.71 -11.92 26.96
N ASN A 194 -20.72 -11.44 26.22
CA ASN A 194 -20.97 -10.01 25.92
C ASN A 194 -19.80 -9.34 25.20
N ILE A 195 -19.05 -10.08 24.38
CA ILE A 195 -17.95 -9.56 23.56
C ILE A 195 -18.42 -9.48 22.11
N THR A 196 -18.29 -8.31 21.49
CA THR A 196 -18.56 -8.15 20.05
C THR A 196 -17.53 -8.94 19.25
N PRO A 197 -17.95 -9.84 18.34
CA PRO A 197 -17.00 -10.66 17.59
C PRO A 197 -16.06 -9.87 16.69
N PHE A 198 -16.57 -8.92 15.89
CA PHE A 198 -15.76 -8.23 14.90
C PHE A 198 -15.75 -6.70 15.08
N VAL A 199 -14.59 -6.09 14.88
CA VAL A 199 -14.50 -4.67 14.57
C VAL A 199 -14.80 -4.46 13.09
N LEU A 200 -15.68 -3.51 12.76
CA LEU A 200 -15.97 -3.11 11.37
C LEU A 200 -15.47 -1.68 11.14
N SER A 201 -14.80 -1.45 10.00
CA SER A 201 -14.21 -0.15 9.66
C SER A 201 -14.21 0.05 8.14
N TYR A 202 -15.37 0.38 7.56
CA TYR A 202 -15.60 0.40 6.11
C TYR A 202 -15.65 1.81 5.50
N LYS A 203 -15.14 2.83 6.20
CA LYS A 203 -15.08 4.19 5.67
C LYS A 203 -14.22 4.28 4.41
N GLU A 204 -13.06 3.63 4.42
CA GLU A 204 -12.23 3.45 3.22
C GLU A 204 -12.67 2.18 2.48
N SER A 205 -12.88 2.28 1.17
CA SER A 205 -13.40 1.18 0.34
C SER A 205 -12.44 0.00 0.24
N TRP A 206 -11.15 0.23 0.41
CA TRP A 206 -10.13 -0.83 0.38
C TRP A 206 -10.24 -1.81 1.56
N ILE A 207 -10.94 -1.47 2.65
CA ILE A 207 -11.07 -2.35 3.81
C ILE A 207 -12.08 -3.49 3.58
N PRO A 208 -13.36 -3.25 3.23
CA PRO A 208 -14.26 -4.36 2.92
C PRO A 208 -13.78 -5.19 1.72
N GLN A 209 -12.99 -4.61 0.81
CA GLN A 209 -12.34 -5.31 -0.29
C GLN A 209 -11.50 -6.50 0.16
N LEU A 210 -10.95 -6.49 1.38
CA LEU A 210 -10.05 -7.53 1.89
C LEU A 210 -10.68 -8.94 1.92
N VAL A 211 -12.00 -9.04 1.95
CA VAL A 211 -12.66 -10.35 1.85
C VAL A 211 -12.41 -11.02 0.50
N LEU A 212 -12.26 -10.24 -0.59
CA LEU A 212 -12.08 -10.81 -1.93
C LEU A 212 -10.78 -11.63 -2.08
N PRO A 213 -9.58 -11.12 -1.82
CA PRO A 213 -8.36 -11.91 -1.95
C PRO A 213 -8.32 -13.11 -1.00
N LEU A 214 -8.98 -13.05 0.16
CA LEU A 214 -9.07 -14.19 1.07
C LEU A 214 -10.01 -15.26 0.55
N ALA A 215 -11.22 -14.89 0.13
CA ALA A 215 -12.18 -15.84 -0.45
C ALA A 215 -11.69 -16.39 -1.79
N ALA A 216 -11.21 -15.53 -2.69
CA ALA A 216 -10.68 -15.96 -3.98
C ALA A 216 -9.47 -16.88 -3.81
N GLY A 217 -8.54 -16.55 -2.92
CA GLY A 217 -7.37 -17.37 -2.63
C GLY A 217 -7.74 -18.76 -2.14
N ALA A 218 -8.68 -18.84 -1.20
CA ALA A 218 -9.19 -20.12 -0.70
C ALA A 218 -9.80 -20.97 -1.84
N LEU A 219 -10.67 -20.38 -2.65
CA LEU A 219 -11.37 -21.09 -3.73
C LEU A 219 -10.44 -21.46 -4.90
N ILE A 220 -9.54 -20.55 -5.29
CA ILE A 220 -8.57 -20.81 -6.38
C ILE A 220 -7.61 -21.95 -6.01
N ASN A 221 -7.20 -22.03 -4.75
CA ASN A 221 -6.27 -23.08 -4.32
C ASN A 221 -6.92 -24.44 -4.01
N THR A 222 -8.26 -24.53 -4.05
CA THR A 222 -8.98 -25.79 -3.77
C THR A 222 -9.92 -26.22 -4.90
N GLU A 223 -10.72 -25.31 -5.44
CA GLU A 223 -11.86 -25.65 -6.31
C GLU A 223 -11.73 -25.09 -7.74
N ASN A 224 -11.16 -23.89 -7.90
CA ASN A 224 -11.19 -23.09 -9.13
C ASN A 224 -9.79 -22.64 -9.56
N SER A 225 -8.83 -23.57 -9.66
CA SER A 225 -7.41 -23.24 -9.90
C SER A 225 -7.13 -22.47 -11.21
N ASP A 226 -8.02 -22.58 -12.19
CA ASP A 226 -7.93 -21.91 -13.49
C ASP A 226 -8.69 -20.57 -13.56
N PHE A 227 -9.30 -20.11 -12.45
CA PHE A 227 -10.15 -18.91 -12.42
C PHE A 227 -9.45 -17.68 -13.01
N ILE A 228 -8.23 -17.36 -12.59
CA ILE A 228 -7.47 -16.20 -13.10
C ILE A 228 -7.23 -16.31 -14.60
N GLU A 229 -6.89 -17.51 -15.08
CA GLU A 229 -6.67 -17.75 -16.51
C GLU A 229 -7.95 -17.52 -17.32
N ARG A 230 -9.09 -18.06 -16.86
CA ARG A 230 -10.39 -17.88 -17.51
C ARG A 230 -10.84 -16.41 -17.50
N MET A 231 -10.65 -15.71 -16.38
CA MET A 231 -10.95 -14.28 -16.29
C MET A 231 -10.12 -13.47 -17.29
N ASN A 232 -8.84 -13.78 -17.46
CA ASN A 232 -7.96 -13.14 -18.45
C ASN A 232 -8.38 -13.42 -19.90
N LYS A 233 -9.10 -14.51 -20.15
CA LYS A 233 -9.64 -14.88 -21.46
C LYS A 233 -11.08 -14.37 -21.69
N ASP A 234 -11.69 -13.69 -20.74
CA ASP A 234 -13.12 -13.30 -20.70
C ASP A 234 -14.09 -14.51 -20.64
N GLU A 235 -13.62 -15.66 -20.15
CA GLU A 235 -14.34 -16.93 -20.05
C GLU A 235 -14.82 -17.25 -18.62
N GLY A 236 -14.33 -16.51 -17.59
CA GLY A 236 -14.70 -16.66 -16.19
C GLY A 236 -15.80 -15.69 -15.75
N SER A 237 -16.34 -15.91 -14.55
CA SER A 237 -17.31 -15.01 -13.91
C SER A 237 -17.13 -15.01 -12.39
N PHE A 238 -17.27 -13.85 -11.76
CA PHE A 238 -17.28 -13.71 -10.30
C PHE A 238 -18.46 -14.39 -9.61
N THR A 239 -19.46 -14.88 -10.35
CA THR A 239 -20.51 -15.74 -9.77
C THR A 239 -19.94 -16.98 -9.08
N GLU A 240 -18.75 -17.44 -9.49
CA GLU A 240 -17.99 -18.52 -8.86
C GLU A 240 -17.46 -18.15 -7.47
N MET A 241 -17.35 -16.86 -7.15
CA MET A 241 -16.90 -16.31 -5.87
C MET A 241 -18.05 -15.87 -4.96
N LYS A 242 -19.29 -16.33 -5.23
CA LYS A 242 -20.48 -15.92 -4.48
C LYS A 242 -20.39 -16.25 -2.98
N ALA A 243 -19.67 -17.32 -2.60
CA ALA A 243 -19.42 -17.69 -1.22
C ALA A 243 -18.71 -16.58 -0.39
N MET A 244 -18.06 -15.63 -1.06
CA MET A 244 -17.50 -14.43 -0.43
C MET A 244 -18.55 -13.65 0.37
N PHE A 245 -19.79 -13.58 -0.12
CA PHE A 245 -20.87 -12.85 0.54
C PHE A 245 -21.35 -13.54 1.82
N ASP A 246 -21.34 -14.88 1.87
CA ASP A 246 -21.74 -15.62 3.08
C ASP A 246 -20.80 -15.27 4.25
N VAL A 247 -19.50 -15.14 3.98
CA VAL A 247 -18.50 -14.74 4.96
C VAL A 247 -18.64 -13.26 5.32
N PHE A 248 -18.83 -12.40 4.31
CA PHE A 248 -18.99 -10.96 4.52
C PHE A 248 -20.23 -10.66 5.37
N ASP A 249 -21.36 -11.34 5.07
CA ASP A 249 -22.60 -11.21 5.83
C ASP A 249 -22.47 -11.74 7.26
N LEU A 250 -21.75 -12.86 7.46
CA LEU A 250 -21.48 -13.38 8.78
C LEU A 250 -20.68 -12.37 9.63
N ILE A 251 -19.66 -11.75 9.07
CA ILE A 251 -18.84 -10.72 9.73
C ILE A 251 -19.71 -9.51 10.06
N ASN A 252 -20.51 -9.02 9.12
CA ASN A 252 -21.35 -7.84 9.27
C ASN A 252 -22.44 -8.02 10.31
N ALA A 253 -23.07 -9.20 10.36
CA ALA A 253 -24.12 -9.51 11.33
C ALA A 253 -23.59 -9.62 12.79
N ASN A 254 -22.28 -9.73 12.96
CA ASN A 254 -21.64 -9.93 14.26
C ASN A 254 -20.53 -8.90 14.55
N GLY A 255 -20.62 -7.73 13.93
CA GLY A 255 -19.63 -6.68 14.07
C GLY A 255 -20.11 -5.45 14.84
N THR A 256 -19.19 -4.50 15.02
CA THR A 256 -19.49 -3.19 15.62
C THR A 256 -20.40 -2.37 14.71
N ASP A 257 -21.16 -1.44 15.31
CA ASP A 257 -22.04 -0.53 14.57
C ASP A 257 -21.27 0.51 13.75
N LYS A 258 -21.98 1.14 12.78
CA LYS A 258 -21.53 2.32 12.03
C LYS A 258 -20.25 2.10 11.20
N ALA A 259 -20.08 0.92 10.63
CA ALA A 259 -18.88 0.55 9.91
C ALA A 259 -18.42 1.58 8.85
N THR A 260 -19.36 2.24 8.14
CA THR A 260 -19.06 3.24 7.11
C THR A 260 -18.60 4.61 7.65
N GLU A 261 -18.73 4.83 8.96
CA GLU A 261 -18.23 6.05 9.62
C GLU A 261 -16.82 5.81 10.21
N VAL A 262 -16.43 4.56 10.45
CA VAL A 262 -15.18 4.15 11.09
C VAL A 262 -14.12 3.88 10.03
N GLY A 263 -13.00 4.59 10.11
CA GLY A 263 -11.83 4.40 9.27
C GLY A 263 -10.88 3.33 9.81
N GLY A 264 -9.82 3.04 9.06
CA GLY A 264 -8.83 2.04 9.46
C GLY A 264 -8.12 2.38 10.77
N ASP A 265 -7.73 3.65 10.97
CA ASP A 265 -7.06 4.09 12.21
C ASP A 265 -8.00 4.03 13.41
N ASP A 266 -9.27 4.44 13.25
CA ASP A 266 -10.30 4.31 14.28
C ASP A 266 -10.60 2.84 14.56
N GLY A 267 -10.61 1.98 13.52
CA GLY A 267 -10.74 0.53 13.64
C GLY A 267 -9.60 -0.09 14.44
N ALA A 268 -8.36 0.33 14.19
CA ALA A 268 -7.18 -0.12 14.94
C ALA A 268 -7.27 0.27 16.42
N ALA A 269 -7.69 1.50 16.71
CA ALA A 269 -7.92 1.96 18.08
C ALA A 269 -9.06 1.21 18.76
N ALA A 270 -10.16 0.93 18.04
CA ALA A 270 -11.27 0.13 18.56
C ALA A 270 -10.85 -1.31 18.87
N PHE A 271 -10.07 -1.93 17.99
CA PHE A 271 -9.51 -3.27 18.20
C PHE A 271 -8.56 -3.29 19.39
N ALA A 272 -7.64 -2.33 19.48
CA ALA A 272 -6.71 -2.16 20.60
C ALA A 272 -7.41 -1.95 21.95
N ALA A 273 -8.60 -1.33 21.93
CA ALA A 273 -9.45 -1.13 23.10
C ALA A 273 -10.36 -2.34 23.42
N GLY A 274 -10.26 -3.45 22.69
CA GLY A 274 -11.07 -4.65 22.90
C GLY A 274 -12.56 -4.47 22.54
N LYS A 275 -12.89 -3.51 21.65
CA LYS A 275 -14.28 -3.29 21.20
C LYS A 275 -14.82 -4.41 20.31
N GLY A 276 -13.94 -5.22 19.75
CA GLY A 276 -14.23 -6.47 19.08
C GLY A 276 -13.05 -7.42 19.25
N ALA A 277 -13.34 -8.72 19.29
CA ALA A 277 -12.34 -9.76 19.50
C ALA A 277 -11.51 -10.05 18.23
N MET A 278 -12.08 -9.79 17.06
CA MET A 278 -11.48 -10.04 15.75
C MET A 278 -11.64 -8.82 14.84
N TRP A 279 -10.74 -8.71 13.84
CA TRP A 279 -10.82 -7.64 12.85
C TRP A 279 -10.31 -8.17 11.51
N LEU A 280 -11.14 -8.11 10.47
CA LEU A 280 -10.73 -8.47 9.11
C LEU A 280 -9.74 -7.43 8.59
N GLN A 281 -8.47 -7.67 8.90
CA GLN A 281 -7.38 -6.73 8.65
C GLN A 281 -6.04 -7.48 8.73
N GLY A 282 -4.98 -6.83 8.29
CA GLY A 282 -3.64 -7.39 8.35
C GLY A 282 -2.71 -6.64 9.32
N PRO A 283 -1.52 -7.18 9.57
CA PRO A 283 -0.56 -6.64 10.54
C PRO A 283 0.07 -5.30 10.13
N TRP A 284 -0.25 -4.74 8.97
CA TRP A 284 0.14 -3.37 8.59
C TRP A 284 -0.42 -2.28 9.52
N TYR A 285 -1.40 -2.61 10.37
CA TYR A 285 -1.89 -1.75 11.45
C TYR A 285 -1.19 -1.98 12.79
N ALA A 286 -0.18 -2.86 12.87
CA ALA A 286 0.50 -3.20 14.13
C ALA A 286 1.05 -1.96 14.86
N GLU A 287 1.65 -1.02 14.14
CA GLU A 287 2.13 0.24 14.72
C GLU A 287 0.99 1.06 15.35
N THR A 288 -0.11 1.25 14.62
CA THR A 288 -1.29 2.02 15.09
C THR A 288 -1.97 1.33 16.28
N ILE A 289 -2.09 0.00 16.25
CA ILE A 289 -2.64 -0.81 17.34
C ILE A 289 -1.79 -0.63 18.61
N LEU A 290 -0.47 -0.83 18.50
CA LEU A 290 0.45 -0.77 19.64
C LEU A 290 0.69 0.67 20.14
N LYS A 291 0.51 1.68 19.29
CA LYS A 291 0.48 3.09 19.71
C LYS A 291 -0.75 3.38 20.60
N SER A 292 -1.89 2.75 20.29
CA SER A 292 -3.14 2.88 21.06
C SER A 292 -3.14 2.05 22.34
N ASN A 293 -2.55 0.85 22.30
CA ASN A 293 -2.41 -0.06 23.46
C ASN A 293 -1.08 -0.83 23.34
N PRO A 294 -0.01 -0.34 23.99
CA PRO A 294 1.32 -0.98 23.91
C PRO A 294 1.40 -2.41 24.42
N ASP A 295 0.48 -2.80 25.29
CA ASP A 295 0.44 -4.13 25.94
C ASP A 295 -0.49 -5.10 25.20
N MET A 296 -1.06 -4.70 24.07
CA MET A 296 -1.99 -5.55 23.32
C MET A 296 -1.26 -6.73 22.68
N GLU A 297 -1.68 -7.93 23.05
CA GLU A 297 -1.29 -9.16 22.37
C GLU A 297 -2.35 -9.54 21.32
N PHE A 298 -1.95 -9.52 20.06
CA PHE A 298 -2.81 -9.96 18.96
C PHE A 298 -2.08 -10.98 18.08
N GLY A 299 -2.87 -11.78 17.38
CA GLY A 299 -2.39 -12.76 16.41
C GLY A 299 -2.96 -12.55 15.03
N VAL A 300 -2.40 -13.26 14.07
CA VAL A 300 -2.88 -13.35 12.68
C VAL A 300 -3.33 -14.77 12.41
N ALA A 301 -4.51 -14.93 11.83
CA ALA A 301 -5.04 -16.24 11.45
C ALA A 301 -5.68 -16.19 10.05
N PRO A 302 -5.68 -17.31 9.31
CA PRO A 302 -6.38 -17.40 8.03
C PRO A 302 -7.90 -17.34 8.25
N LEU A 303 -8.61 -16.71 7.32
CA LEU A 303 -10.07 -16.60 7.37
C LEU A 303 -10.70 -17.86 6.74
N PRO A 304 -11.51 -18.63 7.49
CA PRO A 304 -12.25 -19.74 6.90
C PRO A 304 -13.37 -19.23 6.00
N ILE A 305 -13.48 -19.79 4.81
CA ILE A 305 -14.44 -19.39 3.79
C ILE A 305 -15.60 -20.40 3.68
N ASN A 306 -15.34 -21.65 3.99
CA ASN A 306 -16.28 -22.76 3.96
C ASN A 306 -15.94 -23.78 5.06
N ASP A 307 -16.51 -24.97 5.00
CA ASP A 307 -16.26 -26.06 5.96
C ASP A 307 -15.14 -27.01 5.51
N ASN A 308 -14.37 -26.64 4.47
CA ASN A 308 -13.16 -27.36 4.09
C ASN A 308 -11.94 -26.74 4.79
N PRO A 309 -11.32 -27.39 5.79
CA PRO A 309 -10.17 -26.83 6.51
C PRO A 309 -8.92 -26.67 5.61
N GLU A 310 -8.83 -27.41 4.49
CA GLU A 310 -7.75 -27.25 3.52
C GLU A 310 -7.88 -25.94 2.71
N ALA A 311 -9.06 -25.32 2.69
CA ALA A 311 -9.28 -24.02 2.08
C ALA A 311 -8.94 -22.86 3.03
N THR A 312 -8.64 -23.13 4.31
CA THR A 312 -8.31 -22.12 5.30
C THR A 312 -6.81 -21.86 5.28
N LEU A 313 -6.40 -20.97 4.40
CA LEU A 313 -5.01 -20.68 4.05
C LEU A 313 -4.64 -19.24 4.40
N ILE A 314 -3.40 -19.03 4.87
CA ILE A 314 -2.86 -17.69 5.12
C ILE A 314 -2.43 -17.05 3.79
N ASN A 315 -2.83 -15.80 3.56
CA ASN A 315 -2.43 -15.05 2.37
C ASN A 315 -0.98 -14.54 2.50
N LEU A 316 -0.18 -14.77 1.47
CA LEU A 316 1.18 -14.23 1.34
C LEU A 316 1.14 -13.08 0.34
N SER A 317 1.49 -11.86 0.78
CA SER A 317 1.56 -10.72 -0.10
C SER A 317 2.82 -9.87 0.12
N ALA A 318 3.24 -9.16 -0.93
CA ALA A 318 4.19 -8.08 -0.87
C ALA A 318 3.41 -6.80 -1.21
N SER A 319 3.07 -6.02 -0.18
CA SER A 319 2.14 -4.92 -0.37
C SER A 319 2.84 -3.67 -0.87
N THR A 320 3.59 -2.98 -0.04
CA THR A 320 4.21 -1.72 -0.39
C THR A 320 5.62 -1.91 -0.91
N SER A 321 5.89 -1.35 -2.09
CA SER A 321 7.22 -1.29 -2.68
C SER A 321 7.45 0.12 -3.23
N LEU A 322 8.68 0.62 -3.19
CA LEU A 322 9.04 1.91 -3.77
C LEU A 322 9.74 1.71 -5.11
N ALA A 323 9.23 2.36 -6.13
CA ALA A 323 9.79 2.37 -7.47
C ALA A 323 10.30 3.76 -7.85
N VAL A 324 11.27 3.80 -8.78
CA VAL A 324 11.75 5.03 -9.41
C VAL A 324 11.05 5.21 -10.75
N SER A 325 10.57 6.41 -11.02
CA SER A 325 10.00 6.74 -12.31
C SER A 325 11.07 6.71 -13.40
N LYS A 326 10.80 5.98 -14.49
CA LYS A 326 11.68 5.94 -15.66
C LYS A 326 11.89 7.33 -16.27
N SER A 327 10.92 8.22 -16.13
CA SER A 327 10.97 9.61 -16.62
C SER A 327 11.55 10.61 -15.62
N SER A 328 12.02 10.16 -14.43
CA SER A 328 12.62 11.04 -13.43
C SER A 328 13.81 11.81 -14.00
N LYS A 329 13.81 13.12 -13.76
CA LYS A 329 14.94 14.01 -14.06
C LYS A 329 15.96 14.07 -12.92
N ASN A 330 15.59 13.57 -11.74
CA ASN A 330 16.38 13.50 -10.52
C ASN A 330 16.82 12.05 -10.22
N LYS A 331 17.05 11.27 -11.28
CA LYS A 331 17.27 9.81 -11.20
C LYS A 331 18.39 9.44 -10.22
N GLU A 332 19.52 10.16 -10.25
CA GLU A 332 20.66 9.93 -9.36
C GLU A 332 20.23 9.97 -7.88
N VAL A 333 19.59 11.06 -7.44
CA VAL A 333 19.14 11.22 -6.05
C VAL A 333 17.98 10.27 -5.72
N ALA A 334 17.11 9.94 -6.69
CA ALA A 334 16.07 8.94 -6.51
C ALA A 334 16.66 7.54 -6.26
N LEU A 335 17.70 7.15 -6.99
CA LEU A 335 18.41 5.88 -6.78
C LEU A 335 19.17 5.86 -5.45
N ASP A 336 19.77 7.00 -5.05
CA ASP A 336 20.39 7.14 -3.73
C ASP A 336 19.37 6.89 -2.61
N PHE A 337 18.15 7.46 -2.72
CA PHE A 337 17.10 7.21 -1.74
C PHE A 337 16.66 5.72 -1.72
N ILE A 338 16.49 5.10 -2.88
CA ILE A 338 16.13 3.68 -2.98
C ILE A 338 17.20 2.79 -2.32
N ASN A 339 18.48 3.08 -2.51
CA ASN A 339 19.56 2.36 -1.85
C ASN A 339 19.59 2.65 -0.34
N TYR A 340 19.25 3.89 0.08
CA TYR A 340 19.18 4.28 1.48
C TYR A 340 18.07 3.52 2.24
N VAL A 341 16.99 3.09 1.56
CA VAL A 341 15.94 2.26 2.17
C VAL A 341 16.48 1.00 2.82
N LEU A 342 17.56 0.42 2.26
CA LEU A 342 18.26 -0.73 2.84
C LEU A 342 19.72 -0.37 3.26
N ASP A 343 19.94 0.85 3.73
CA ASP A 343 21.17 1.25 4.43
C ASP A 343 21.26 0.50 5.77
N ASP A 344 22.46 0.13 6.17
CA ASP A 344 22.66 -0.83 7.26
C ASP A 344 22.04 -0.38 8.59
N GLN A 345 22.24 0.88 8.99
CA GLN A 345 21.72 1.38 10.27
C GLN A 345 20.34 2.03 10.14
N ALA A 346 20.20 2.96 9.20
CA ALA A 346 18.97 3.74 9.02
C ALA A 346 17.75 2.86 8.70
N SER A 347 17.96 1.77 7.94
CA SER A 347 16.93 0.81 7.59
C SER A 347 16.34 0.09 8.82
N ASN A 348 17.18 -0.39 9.73
CA ASN A 348 16.72 -1.08 10.94
C ASN A 348 15.78 -0.21 11.77
N ASP A 349 16.18 1.03 12.07
CA ASP A 349 15.40 1.96 12.87
C ASP A 349 14.06 2.29 12.20
N PHE A 350 14.09 2.51 10.88
CA PHE A 350 12.89 2.82 10.10
C PHE A 350 11.90 1.65 10.06
N PHE A 351 12.37 0.45 9.71
CA PHE A 351 11.50 -0.73 9.64
C PHE A 351 10.94 -1.15 11.00
N GLN A 352 11.73 -1.04 12.07
CA GLN A 352 11.25 -1.30 13.43
C GLN A 352 10.20 -0.27 13.89
N ALA A 353 10.40 1.01 13.58
CA ALA A 353 9.41 2.05 13.88
C ALA A 353 8.07 1.80 13.19
N LEU A 354 8.10 1.32 11.94
CA LEU A 354 6.93 0.96 11.15
C LEU A 354 6.33 -0.40 11.53
N LYS A 355 6.99 -1.18 12.38
CA LYS A 355 6.61 -2.58 12.69
C LYS A 355 6.60 -3.49 11.47
N PHE A 356 7.45 -3.20 10.49
CA PHE A 356 7.60 -4.02 9.29
C PHE A 356 8.49 -5.25 9.55
N ASN A 357 8.23 -6.31 8.77
CA ASN A 357 9.03 -7.53 8.85
C ASN A 357 10.42 -7.33 8.26
N PRO A 358 11.44 -8.10 8.73
CA PRO A 358 12.71 -8.19 8.06
C PRO A 358 12.54 -8.65 6.61
N ILE A 359 13.09 -7.89 5.66
CA ILE A 359 13.05 -8.19 4.22
C ILE A 359 14.45 -8.28 3.60
N ALA A 360 15.47 -7.94 4.35
CA ALA A 360 16.84 -7.85 3.87
C ALA A 360 17.84 -8.37 4.92
N THR A 361 19.03 -8.76 4.46
CA THR A 361 20.10 -9.26 5.32
C THR A 361 20.65 -8.21 6.30
N VAL A 362 20.40 -6.93 6.04
CA VAL A 362 20.78 -5.81 6.95
C VAL A 362 19.82 -5.67 8.14
N HIS A 363 18.64 -6.31 8.10
CA HIS A 363 17.68 -6.27 9.20
C HIS A 363 18.08 -7.27 10.29
N THR A 364 18.50 -6.77 11.44
CA THR A 364 19.03 -7.57 12.55
C THR A 364 18.07 -7.73 13.72
N TYR A 365 16.88 -7.13 13.66
CA TYR A 365 15.85 -7.28 14.69
C TYR A 365 15.06 -8.57 14.53
N GLU A 366 14.52 -9.08 15.64
CA GLU A 366 13.69 -10.28 15.64
C GLU A 366 12.30 -10.01 15.02
N SER A 367 11.74 -11.05 14.39
CA SER A 367 10.37 -11.01 13.89
C SER A 367 9.35 -10.81 15.01
N TYR A 368 8.29 -10.09 14.72
CA TYR A 368 7.22 -9.82 15.67
C TYR A 368 6.36 -11.06 15.97
N PRO A 369 5.70 -11.14 17.17
CA PRO A 369 4.88 -12.31 17.56
C PRO A 369 3.80 -12.70 16.53
N TRP A 370 3.12 -11.72 15.93
CA TRP A 370 2.10 -11.98 14.90
C TRP A 370 2.67 -12.56 13.61
N VAL A 371 3.94 -12.28 13.31
CA VAL A 371 4.67 -12.89 12.18
C VAL A 371 4.94 -14.36 12.45
N ASN A 372 5.29 -14.69 13.69
CA ASN A 372 5.54 -16.09 14.10
C ASN A 372 4.27 -16.93 13.99
N ASP A 373 3.11 -16.38 14.37
CA ASP A 373 1.81 -17.06 14.19
C ASP A 373 1.55 -17.38 12.72
N ALA A 374 1.69 -16.40 11.84
CA ALA A 374 1.50 -16.59 10.40
C ALA A 374 2.53 -17.55 9.80
N THR A 375 3.78 -17.51 10.27
CA THR A 375 4.86 -18.41 9.83
C THR A 375 4.56 -19.87 10.18
N ALA A 376 3.82 -20.16 11.25
CA ALA A 376 3.41 -21.52 11.58
C ALA A 376 2.55 -22.12 10.45
N TYR A 377 1.56 -21.37 9.95
CA TYR A 377 0.74 -21.81 8.81
C TYR A 377 1.57 -22.03 7.55
N VAL A 378 2.54 -21.13 7.26
CA VAL A 378 3.44 -21.28 6.10
C VAL A 378 4.26 -22.57 6.20
N LYS A 379 4.80 -22.89 7.39
CA LYS A 379 5.58 -24.12 7.60
C LYS A 379 4.74 -25.39 7.45
N GLU A 380 3.45 -25.33 7.73
CA GLU A 380 2.50 -26.43 7.53
C GLU A 380 2.01 -26.54 6.08
N GLY A 381 2.47 -25.67 5.16
CA GLY A 381 2.01 -25.62 3.78
C GLY A 381 0.61 -25.00 3.62
N LYS A 382 0.07 -24.38 4.67
CA LYS A 382 -1.25 -23.74 4.70
C LYS A 382 -1.16 -22.26 4.31
N SER A 383 -0.58 -21.99 3.15
CA SER A 383 -0.43 -20.65 2.63
C SER A 383 -0.62 -20.60 1.12
N TYR A 384 -0.96 -19.43 0.61
CA TYR A 384 -1.06 -19.17 -0.82
C TYR A 384 -0.55 -17.76 -1.14
N GLN A 385 -0.08 -17.60 -2.38
CA GLN A 385 0.29 -16.28 -2.89
C GLN A 385 -0.96 -15.46 -3.20
N ASP A 386 -0.97 -14.18 -2.82
CA ASP A 386 -2.07 -13.27 -3.15
C ASP A 386 -2.44 -13.38 -4.64
N PRO A 387 -3.72 -13.64 -4.98
CA PRO A 387 -4.10 -13.86 -6.37
C PRO A 387 -3.93 -12.58 -7.20
N ALA A 388 -3.46 -12.74 -8.43
CA ALA A 388 -3.21 -11.63 -9.37
C ALA A 388 -4.51 -11.02 -9.91
N ILE A 389 -5.34 -10.50 -9.01
CA ILE A 389 -6.57 -9.77 -9.34
C ILE A 389 -6.19 -8.32 -9.66
N PRO A 390 -6.58 -7.77 -10.83
CA PRO A 390 -6.28 -6.38 -11.20
C PRO A 390 -6.74 -5.38 -10.14
N GLN A 391 -5.93 -4.35 -9.87
CA GLN A 391 -6.26 -3.33 -8.86
C GLN A 391 -7.62 -2.65 -9.15
N SER A 392 -7.93 -2.38 -10.41
CA SER A 392 -9.23 -1.81 -10.80
C SER A 392 -10.44 -2.70 -10.44
N VAL A 393 -10.25 -4.02 -10.37
CA VAL A 393 -11.27 -4.97 -9.91
C VAL A 393 -11.36 -4.95 -8.38
N LYS A 394 -10.21 -4.88 -7.70
CA LYS A 394 -10.16 -4.72 -6.24
C LYS A 394 -10.84 -3.40 -5.79
N ASP A 395 -10.61 -2.31 -6.50
CA ASP A 395 -11.25 -1.01 -6.22
C ASP A 395 -12.78 -1.08 -6.43
N GLU A 396 -13.23 -1.80 -7.45
CA GLU A 396 -14.65 -1.97 -7.73
C GLU A 396 -15.34 -2.83 -6.67
N VAL A 397 -14.73 -3.93 -6.21
CA VAL A 397 -15.31 -4.74 -5.14
C VAL A 397 -15.41 -3.96 -3.84
N GLY A 398 -14.41 -3.15 -3.50
CA GLY A 398 -14.44 -2.33 -2.30
C GLY A 398 -15.64 -1.41 -2.26
N LYS A 399 -15.85 -0.64 -3.32
CA LYS A 399 -17.03 0.24 -3.48
C LYS A 399 -18.33 -0.55 -3.51
N GLY A 400 -18.36 -1.66 -4.23
CA GLY A 400 -19.51 -2.56 -4.33
C GLY A 400 -19.92 -3.12 -2.98
N LEU A 401 -18.95 -3.55 -2.15
CA LEU A 401 -19.22 -4.09 -0.81
C LEU A 401 -19.65 -3.00 0.19
N GLN A 402 -19.12 -1.77 0.08
CA GLN A 402 -19.66 -0.65 0.86
C GLN A 402 -21.13 -0.38 0.52
N ALA A 403 -21.46 -0.34 -0.79
CA ALA A 403 -22.83 -0.11 -1.25
C ALA A 403 -23.75 -1.30 -0.91
N TYR A 404 -23.26 -2.53 -0.97
CA TYR A 404 -23.97 -3.72 -0.53
C TYR A 404 -24.26 -3.69 0.98
N TYR A 405 -23.26 -3.39 1.81
CA TYR A 405 -23.43 -3.20 3.26
C TYR A 405 -24.47 -2.13 3.60
N ALA A 406 -24.51 -1.05 2.83
CA ALA A 406 -25.51 0.02 2.96
C ALA A 406 -26.89 -0.33 2.40
N GLY A 407 -27.10 -1.54 1.86
CA GLY A 407 -28.36 -1.98 1.24
C GLY A 407 -28.69 -1.30 -0.09
N GLN A 408 -27.70 -0.70 -0.76
CA GLN A 408 -27.87 0.02 -2.03
C GLN A 408 -27.71 -0.88 -3.27
N LEU A 409 -26.91 -1.94 -3.16
CA LEU A 409 -26.68 -2.93 -4.22
C LEU A 409 -27.03 -4.34 -3.73
N SER A 410 -27.40 -5.22 -4.67
CA SER A 410 -27.50 -6.65 -4.42
C SER A 410 -26.16 -7.35 -4.63
N GLN A 411 -26.00 -8.58 -4.14
CA GLN A 411 -24.82 -9.43 -4.42
C GLN A 411 -24.60 -9.58 -5.93
N ASP A 412 -25.68 -9.82 -6.70
CA ASP A 412 -25.61 -9.98 -8.15
C ASP A 412 -25.14 -8.70 -8.87
N ASP A 413 -25.51 -7.53 -8.36
CA ASP A 413 -25.05 -6.25 -8.94
C ASP A 413 -23.54 -6.08 -8.74
N VAL A 414 -23.04 -6.41 -7.54
CA VAL A 414 -21.60 -6.38 -7.26
C VAL A 414 -20.85 -7.36 -8.16
N LEU A 415 -21.27 -8.63 -8.23
CA LEU A 415 -20.63 -9.65 -9.07
C LEU A 415 -20.57 -9.25 -10.55
N LYS A 416 -21.67 -8.71 -11.10
CA LYS A 416 -21.71 -8.20 -12.49
C LYS A 416 -20.78 -7.02 -12.72
N ALA A 417 -20.65 -6.13 -11.73
CA ALA A 417 -19.74 -5.00 -11.80
C ALA A 417 -18.27 -5.49 -11.85
N LEU A 418 -17.91 -6.52 -11.07
CA LEU A 418 -16.59 -7.14 -11.09
C LEU A 418 -16.24 -7.78 -12.43
N ASP A 419 -17.18 -8.56 -13.01
CA ASP A 419 -17.01 -9.13 -14.36
C ASP A 419 -16.75 -8.04 -15.40
N LYS A 420 -17.50 -6.94 -15.32
CA LYS A 420 -17.33 -5.78 -16.21
C LYS A 420 -15.97 -5.10 -16.00
N ALA A 421 -15.55 -4.94 -14.76
CA ALA A 421 -14.27 -4.33 -14.43
C ALA A 421 -13.10 -5.14 -14.99
N TRP A 422 -13.13 -6.48 -14.85
CA TRP A 422 -12.10 -7.34 -15.40
C TRP A 422 -12.07 -7.33 -16.93
N LYS A 423 -13.23 -7.42 -17.59
CA LYS A 423 -13.34 -7.28 -19.06
C LYS A 423 -12.80 -5.94 -19.54
N SER A 424 -13.03 -4.88 -18.78
CA SER A 424 -12.46 -3.56 -19.11
C SER A 424 -10.94 -3.52 -18.96
N TYR A 425 -10.41 -4.15 -17.91
CA TYR A 425 -8.97 -4.34 -17.73
C TYR A 425 -8.35 -5.12 -18.90
N ASN A 426 -8.95 -6.23 -19.31
CA ASN A 426 -8.47 -7.05 -20.42
C ASN A 426 -8.39 -6.27 -21.73
N LYS A 427 -9.37 -5.41 -22.04
CA LYS A 427 -9.38 -4.58 -23.27
C LYS A 427 -8.19 -3.61 -23.36
N VAL A 428 -7.68 -3.18 -22.23
CA VAL A 428 -6.55 -2.23 -22.16
C VAL A 428 -5.20 -2.95 -22.10
N ASN A 429 -5.19 -4.19 -21.59
CA ASN A 429 -3.96 -4.91 -21.29
C ASN A 429 -3.69 -6.12 -22.21
N LYS A 430 -4.63 -6.46 -23.09
CA LYS A 430 -4.41 -7.35 -24.25
C LYS A 430 -3.80 -6.52 -25.37
#